data_47a074449fd12a392903817700c62355
#
_entry.id   47a074449fd12a392903817700c62355
#
_cell.length_a   1.000
_cell.length_b   1.000
_cell.length_c   1.000
_cell.angle_alpha   90.00
_cell.angle_beta   90.00
_cell.angle_gamma   90.00
#
_symmetry.space_group_name_H-M   'P 1'
#
loop_
_entity.id
_entity.type
_entity.pdbx_description
1 polymer ?
#
loop_
_entity_poly.entity_id
_entity_poly.type
_entity_poly.pdbx_seq_one_letter_code
_entity_poly.pdbx_strand_id
1 'polypeptide(L)'
;MIGPRIPGRIPGRIPGRIPSLPAPRAKRLNRAPSPMVAYLMPWLTVVLGSVMPGWLLIASAPVMPPLGFLMLLGWRQLHPGLLPVWAGLSLGLIDDLVSGQPPGSAVLLWSVTLLGLEAIELRWPWRNFSVEWAISCAIIAVYLLLAGLIANGFARPDWLAAMPLQIVLSILVYPLVGRLVAWLDLLRLKRFRVIN
;
A
#
# COMPACT_ATOMS: atom_id res chain seq x y z
N MET A 1 41.63 33.57 -67.34
CA MET A 1 40.79 33.27 -66.18
C MET A 1 39.61 32.42 -66.65
N ILE A 2 39.69 31.11 -66.38
CA ILE A 2 38.69 30.12 -66.79
C ILE A 2 37.89 29.76 -65.57
N GLY A 3 36.62 30.16 -65.52
CA GLY A 3 35.73 29.85 -64.44
C GLY A 3 35.31 28.37 -64.47
N PRO A 4 35.01 27.73 -63.28
CA PRO A 4 34.67 26.34 -63.24
C PRO A 4 33.26 26.08 -63.81
N ARG A 5 33.17 25.11 -64.72
CA ARG A 5 31.91 24.60 -65.28
C ARG A 5 31.18 23.77 -64.18
N ILE A 6 29.95 24.14 -63.83
CA ILE A 6 29.06 23.38 -63.05
C ILE A 6 28.50 22.22 -63.90
N PRO A 7 28.67 20.94 -63.50
CA PRO A 7 28.08 19.82 -64.21
C PRO A 7 26.54 19.81 -64.06
N GLY A 8 25.92 19.46 -65.21
CA GLY A 8 24.51 19.57 -65.48
C GLY A 8 23.57 18.97 -64.41
N ARG A 9 22.56 19.74 -64.09
CA ARG A 9 21.37 19.38 -63.36
C ARG A 9 20.61 18.31 -64.16
N ILE A 10 20.52 17.11 -63.67
CA ILE A 10 19.66 16.05 -64.21
C ILE A 10 18.22 16.42 -63.93
N PRO A 11 17.35 16.66 -64.90
CA PRO A 11 15.96 16.97 -64.63
C PRO A 11 15.21 15.71 -64.31
N GLY A 12 14.50 15.74 -63.15
CA GLY A 12 13.26 15.01 -62.96
C GLY A 12 13.35 13.51 -62.69
N ARG A 13 13.88 13.15 -61.54
CA ARG A 13 13.38 11.92 -60.90
C ARG A 13 12.62 12.34 -59.67
N ILE A 14 11.30 12.43 -59.80
CA ILE A 14 10.40 12.50 -58.66
C ILE A 14 10.62 11.18 -57.87
N PRO A 15 11.09 11.23 -56.62
CA PRO A 15 11.19 10.01 -55.82
C PRO A 15 9.80 9.40 -55.76
N GLY A 16 9.67 8.17 -56.27
CA GLY A 16 8.42 7.44 -56.22
C GLY A 16 7.85 7.50 -54.79
N ARG A 17 6.62 7.94 -54.70
CA ARG A 17 5.83 7.92 -53.46
C ARG A 17 5.89 6.48 -52.95
N ILE A 18 6.69 6.22 -51.95
CA ILE A 18 6.68 4.95 -51.26
C ILE A 18 5.25 4.79 -50.75
N PRO A 19 4.52 3.72 -51.15
CA PRO A 19 3.20 3.49 -50.61
C PRO A 19 3.34 3.44 -49.08
N SER A 20 2.71 4.38 -48.39
CA SER A 20 2.69 4.38 -46.96
C SER A 20 2.07 3.06 -46.52
N LEU A 21 2.93 2.12 -46.06
CA LEU A 21 2.47 0.93 -45.39
C LEU A 21 1.46 1.37 -44.33
N PRO A 22 0.25 0.80 -44.31
CA PRO A 22 -0.72 1.13 -43.28
C PRO A 22 -0.03 0.88 -41.92
N ALA A 23 0.12 1.96 -41.16
CA ALA A 23 0.68 1.85 -39.81
C ALA A 23 -0.04 0.72 -39.10
N PRO A 24 0.68 -0.25 -38.48
CA PRO A 24 0.04 -1.34 -37.79
C PRO A 24 -0.93 -0.69 -36.81
N ARG A 25 -2.23 -0.91 -37.02
CA ARG A 25 -3.26 -0.50 -36.07
C ARG A 25 -2.90 -1.16 -34.76
N ALA A 26 -2.15 -0.44 -33.91
CA ALA A 26 -1.96 -0.84 -32.54
C ALA A 26 -3.38 -1.04 -32.01
N LYS A 27 -3.76 -2.30 -31.79
CA LYS A 27 -4.98 -2.67 -31.10
C LYS A 27 -4.86 -2.02 -29.72
N ARG A 28 -5.33 -0.77 -29.61
CA ARG A 28 -5.44 -0.10 -28.33
C ARG A 28 -6.37 -0.99 -27.52
N LEU A 29 -5.77 -1.79 -26.67
CA LEU A 29 -6.51 -2.54 -25.66
C LEU A 29 -7.10 -1.47 -24.73
N ASN A 30 -8.30 -1.01 -25.08
CA ASN A 30 -9.01 0.07 -24.40
C ASN A 30 -9.63 -0.48 -23.10
N ARG A 31 -8.78 -1.05 -22.25
CA ARG A 31 -9.14 -1.59 -20.94
C ARG A 31 -8.50 -0.71 -19.89
N ALA A 32 -9.30 0.10 -19.21
CA ALA A 32 -8.87 0.85 -18.03
C ALA A 32 -9.21 0.07 -16.76
N PRO A 33 -8.39 0.11 -15.72
CA PRO A 33 -8.78 -0.38 -14.41
C PRO A 33 -10.00 0.43 -13.93
N SER A 34 -10.97 -0.21 -13.29
CA SER A 34 -12.11 0.53 -12.74
C SER A 34 -11.60 1.39 -11.57
N PRO A 35 -11.76 2.72 -11.61
CA PRO A 35 -11.24 3.60 -10.56
C PRO A 35 -11.86 3.28 -9.19
N MET A 36 -13.11 2.80 -9.18
CA MET A 36 -13.83 2.46 -7.97
C MET A 36 -13.22 1.26 -7.24
N VAL A 37 -12.91 0.18 -7.97
CA VAL A 37 -12.25 -1.01 -7.40
C VAL A 37 -10.84 -0.66 -6.93
N ALA A 38 -10.11 0.14 -7.72
CA ALA A 38 -8.76 0.55 -7.39
C ALA A 38 -8.68 1.35 -6.08
N TYR A 39 -9.70 2.15 -5.79
CA TYR A 39 -9.75 2.97 -4.58
C TYR A 39 -10.31 2.23 -3.37
N LEU A 40 -11.37 1.43 -3.54
CA LEU A 40 -12.05 0.75 -2.43
C LEU A 40 -11.30 -0.46 -1.89
N MET A 41 -10.48 -1.13 -2.72
CA MET A 41 -9.81 -2.37 -2.33
C MET A 41 -8.91 -2.22 -1.09
N PRO A 42 -8.07 -1.20 -0.95
CA PRO A 42 -7.28 -0.98 0.27
C PRO A 42 -8.15 -0.82 1.52
N TRP A 43 -9.21 -0.03 1.42
CA TRP A 43 -10.13 0.22 2.52
C TRP A 43 -10.83 -1.05 3.00
N LEU A 44 -11.40 -1.79 2.05
CA LEU A 44 -12.11 -3.04 2.35
C LEU A 44 -11.19 -4.10 2.95
N THR A 45 -9.97 -4.23 2.44
CA THR A 45 -9.02 -5.23 2.95
C THR A 45 -8.52 -4.90 4.35
N VAL A 46 -8.32 -3.63 4.68
CA VAL A 46 -7.97 -3.20 6.05
C VAL A 46 -9.13 -3.49 7.00
N VAL A 47 -10.36 -3.14 6.63
CA VAL A 47 -11.56 -3.44 7.44
C VAL A 47 -11.72 -4.95 7.64
N LEU A 48 -11.57 -5.75 6.59
CA LEU A 48 -11.59 -7.20 6.69
C LEU A 48 -10.50 -7.73 7.62
N GLY A 49 -9.30 -7.15 7.55
CA GLY A 49 -8.19 -7.47 8.45
C GLY A 49 -8.52 -7.18 9.91
N SER A 50 -9.28 -6.12 10.20
CA SER A 50 -9.73 -5.79 11.56
C SER A 50 -10.82 -6.74 12.06
N VAL A 51 -11.74 -7.16 11.18
CA VAL A 51 -12.86 -8.05 11.55
C VAL A 51 -12.42 -9.52 11.68
N MET A 52 -11.47 -9.95 10.84
CA MET A 52 -11.07 -11.35 10.70
C MET A 52 -10.59 -12.01 12.02
N PRO A 53 -9.83 -11.34 12.90
CA PRO A 53 -9.43 -11.92 14.18
C PRO A 53 -10.60 -12.32 15.07
N GLY A 54 -11.64 -11.49 15.11
CA GLY A 54 -12.85 -11.76 15.90
C GLY A 54 -13.68 -12.94 15.38
N TRP A 55 -13.59 -13.25 14.08
CA TRP A 55 -14.34 -14.35 13.46
C TRP A 55 -13.62 -15.69 13.51
N LEU A 56 -12.30 -15.69 13.37
CA LEU A 56 -11.50 -16.91 13.26
C LEU A 56 -11.13 -17.53 14.60
N LEU A 57 -11.12 -16.75 15.66
CA LEU A 57 -10.62 -17.19 16.95
C LEU A 57 -11.58 -16.81 18.07
N ILE A 58 -12.36 -17.79 18.51
CA ILE A 58 -13.02 -17.81 19.82
C ILE A 58 -11.95 -17.97 20.95
N ALA A 59 -10.69 -17.66 20.65
CA ALA A 59 -9.59 -17.86 21.58
C ALA A 59 -9.38 -16.57 22.38
N SER A 60 -9.55 -16.69 23.67
CA SER A 60 -9.21 -15.69 24.70
C SER A 60 -7.70 -15.39 24.82
N ALA A 61 -6.91 -15.71 23.81
CA ALA A 61 -5.47 -15.50 23.85
C ALA A 61 -5.10 -14.06 23.43
N PRO A 62 -4.46 -13.27 24.31
CA PRO A 62 -4.09 -11.87 24.05
C PRO A 62 -2.91 -11.73 23.06
N VAL A 63 -2.60 -12.79 22.30
CA VAL A 63 -1.36 -12.90 21.48
C VAL A 63 -1.63 -12.70 19.99
N MET A 64 -2.84 -12.26 19.61
CA MET A 64 -3.20 -12.15 18.20
C MET A 64 -2.55 -10.94 17.52
N PRO A 65 -1.94 -11.13 16.32
CA PRO A 65 -1.44 -10.00 15.55
C PRO A 65 -2.58 -9.08 15.10
N PRO A 66 -2.41 -7.75 15.12
CA PRO A 66 -3.40 -6.78 14.68
C PRO A 66 -3.44 -6.73 13.15
N LEU A 67 -4.15 -7.67 12.52
CA LEU A 67 -4.13 -7.84 11.06
C LEU A 67 -4.60 -6.60 10.30
N GLY A 68 -5.59 -5.86 10.81
CA GLY A 68 -6.04 -4.60 10.22
C GLY A 68 -4.93 -3.57 10.14
N PHE A 69 -4.20 -3.40 11.24
CA PHE A 69 -3.05 -2.49 11.31
C PHE A 69 -1.90 -2.93 10.39
N LEU A 70 -1.60 -4.23 10.33
CA LEU A 70 -0.58 -4.77 9.43
C LEU A 70 -0.95 -4.56 7.95
N MET A 71 -2.24 -4.71 7.59
CA MET A 71 -2.74 -4.41 6.26
C MET A 71 -2.62 -2.92 5.92
N LEU A 72 -2.99 -2.02 6.84
CA LEU A 72 -2.83 -0.58 6.68
C LEU A 72 -1.37 -0.23 6.39
N LEU A 73 -0.46 -0.77 7.19
CA LEU A 73 0.99 -0.54 7.05
C LEU A 73 1.51 -1.06 5.71
N GLY A 74 1.08 -2.27 5.30
CA GLY A 74 1.44 -2.86 4.02
C GLY A 74 0.99 -2.03 2.82
N TRP A 75 -0.26 -1.55 2.81
CA TRP A 75 -0.77 -0.68 1.75
C TRP A 75 -0.05 0.66 1.69
N ARG A 76 0.20 1.27 2.86
CA ARG A 76 0.90 2.56 2.92
C ARG A 76 2.32 2.46 2.38
N GLN A 77 3.04 1.38 2.68
CA GLN A 77 4.40 1.18 2.19
C GLN A 77 4.46 0.81 0.71
N LEU A 78 3.49 0.00 0.22
CA LEU A 78 3.45 -0.37 -1.19
C LEU A 78 3.13 0.83 -2.08
N HIS A 79 2.20 1.68 -1.65
CA HIS A 79 1.75 2.86 -2.40
C HIS A 79 1.64 4.08 -1.49
N PRO A 80 2.72 4.85 -1.30
CA PRO A 80 2.68 6.13 -0.62
C PRO A 80 1.61 7.05 -1.26
N GLY A 81 0.71 7.59 -0.43
CA GLY A 81 -0.37 8.46 -0.90
C GLY A 81 -1.68 7.78 -1.30
N LEU A 82 -1.75 6.44 -1.35
CA LEU A 82 -3.00 5.73 -1.64
C LEU A 82 -4.01 5.86 -0.49
N LEU A 83 -3.53 5.74 0.73
CA LEU A 83 -4.31 5.99 1.94
C LEU A 83 -3.96 7.39 2.46
N PRO A 84 -4.90 8.35 2.41
CA PRO A 84 -4.68 9.69 2.96
C PRO A 84 -4.51 9.60 4.49
N VAL A 85 -3.87 10.60 5.08
CA VAL A 85 -3.60 10.62 6.53
C VAL A 85 -4.87 10.48 7.38
N TRP A 86 -5.98 11.08 6.93
CA TRP A 86 -7.28 10.96 7.60
C TRP A 86 -7.87 9.54 7.56
N ALA A 87 -7.34 8.63 6.71
CA ALA A 87 -7.76 7.23 6.68
C ALA A 87 -7.51 6.53 8.03
N GLY A 88 -6.49 6.96 8.78
CA GLY A 88 -6.22 6.46 10.13
C GLY A 88 -7.38 6.71 11.09
N LEU A 89 -8.06 7.85 10.97
CA LEU A 89 -9.22 8.19 11.78
C LEU A 89 -10.41 7.28 11.47
N SER A 90 -10.77 7.15 10.20
CA SER A 90 -11.95 6.36 9.79
C SER A 90 -11.74 4.86 9.96
N LEU A 91 -10.59 4.33 9.55
CA LEU A 91 -10.28 2.91 9.68
C LEU A 91 -9.99 2.53 11.14
N GLY A 92 -9.32 3.40 11.91
CA GLY A 92 -9.10 3.20 13.33
C GLY A 92 -10.40 3.20 14.13
N LEU A 93 -11.39 4.03 13.76
CA LEU A 93 -12.72 4.02 14.38
C LEU A 93 -13.43 2.68 14.14
N ILE A 94 -13.33 2.14 12.93
CA ILE A 94 -13.91 0.82 12.62
C ILE A 94 -13.21 -0.27 13.45
N ASP A 95 -11.88 -0.20 13.55
CA ASP A 95 -11.11 -1.15 14.35
C ASP A 95 -11.47 -1.09 15.84
N ASP A 96 -11.59 0.10 16.42
CA ASP A 96 -12.03 0.30 17.82
C ASP A 96 -13.41 -0.33 18.10
N LEU A 97 -14.34 -0.22 17.12
CA LEU A 97 -15.68 -0.79 17.28
C LEU A 97 -15.70 -2.33 17.21
N VAL A 98 -14.76 -2.91 16.47
CA VAL A 98 -14.73 -4.36 16.20
C VAL A 98 -13.81 -5.09 17.18
N SER A 99 -12.67 -4.50 17.54
CA SER A 99 -11.62 -5.13 18.36
C SER A 99 -11.94 -5.13 19.87
N GLY A 100 -12.94 -4.34 20.30
CA GLY A 100 -13.29 -4.21 21.73
C GLY A 100 -12.22 -3.49 22.57
N GLN A 101 -11.30 -2.79 21.92
CA GLN A 101 -10.32 -1.93 22.59
C GLN A 101 -10.98 -0.65 23.14
N PRO A 102 -10.32 0.08 24.04
CA PRO A 102 -10.84 1.37 24.49
C PRO A 102 -11.11 2.28 23.29
N PRO A 103 -12.34 2.83 23.17
CA PRO A 103 -12.71 3.65 22.01
C PRO A 103 -11.77 4.85 21.86
N GLY A 104 -11.27 5.06 20.63
CA GLY A 104 -10.31 6.10 20.30
C GLY A 104 -8.85 5.66 20.32
N SER A 105 -8.53 4.45 20.85
CA SER A 105 -7.16 3.95 20.91
C SER A 105 -6.58 3.66 19.52
N ALA A 106 -7.29 2.92 18.68
CA ALA A 106 -6.86 2.67 17.31
C ALA A 106 -6.94 3.94 16.46
N VAL A 107 -7.97 4.78 16.62
CA VAL A 107 -8.06 6.09 15.96
C VAL A 107 -6.78 6.90 16.18
N LEU A 108 -6.35 7.02 17.44
CA LEU A 108 -5.13 7.78 17.78
C LEU A 108 -3.89 7.13 17.19
N LEU A 109 -3.68 5.84 17.46
CA LEU A 109 -2.44 5.14 17.08
C LEU A 109 -2.27 5.02 15.56
N TRP A 110 -3.36 4.75 14.83
CA TRP A 110 -3.31 4.66 13.37
C TRP A 110 -3.07 6.02 12.74
N SER A 111 -3.72 7.08 13.25
CA SER A 111 -3.48 8.45 12.76
C SER A 111 -2.04 8.90 13.02
N VAL A 112 -1.51 8.66 14.21
CA VAL A 112 -0.12 9.00 14.55
C VAL A 112 0.85 8.19 13.68
N THR A 113 0.55 6.91 13.41
CA THR A 113 1.38 6.07 12.53
C THR A 113 1.42 6.61 11.11
N LEU A 114 0.25 6.98 10.53
CA LEU A 114 0.20 7.52 9.17
C LEU A 114 0.90 8.88 9.07
N LEU A 115 0.74 9.75 10.06
CA LEU A 115 1.47 11.02 10.15
C LEU A 115 2.98 10.81 10.27
N GLY A 116 3.39 9.87 11.12
CA GLY A 116 4.80 9.52 11.30
C GLY A 116 5.43 8.96 10.02
N LEU A 117 4.72 8.07 9.32
CA LEU A 117 5.18 7.54 8.03
C LEU A 117 5.30 8.63 6.97
N GLU A 118 4.34 9.55 6.89
CA GLU A 118 4.40 10.68 5.97
C GLU A 118 5.59 11.59 6.27
N ALA A 119 5.83 11.89 7.54
CA ALA A 119 6.99 12.68 7.96
C ALA A 119 8.32 11.99 7.60
N ILE A 120 8.40 10.66 7.76
CA ILE A 120 9.58 9.87 7.39
C ILE A 120 9.76 9.86 5.86
N GLU A 121 8.69 9.69 5.09
CA GLU A 121 8.71 9.71 3.63
C GLU A 121 9.19 11.05 3.07
N LEU A 122 8.74 12.17 3.65
CA LEU A 122 9.18 13.51 3.29
C LEU A 122 10.68 13.76 3.59
N ARG A 123 11.20 13.14 4.64
CA ARG A 123 12.60 13.33 5.06
C ARG A 123 13.56 12.41 4.31
N TRP A 124 13.14 11.17 4.03
CA TRP A 124 13.94 10.12 3.37
C TRP A 124 13.16 9.42 2.25
N PRO A 125 13.09 10.02 1.07
CA PRO A 125 12.33 9.46 -0.06
C PRO A 125 12.99 8.22 -0.69
N TRP A 126 14.30 8.04 -0.48
CA TRP A 126 15.09 6.93 -1.05
C TRP A 126 15.43 5.92 0.04
N ARG A 127 14.55 4.94 0.22
CA ARG A 127 14.76 3.88 1.20
C ARG A 127 14.96 2.53 0.53
N ASN A 128 15.89 1.74 1.07
CA ASN A 128 16.09 0.36 0.68
C ASN A 128 15.05 -0.51 1.39
N PHE A 129 14.72 -1.67 0.79
CA PHE A 129 13.78 -2.64 1.36
C PHE A 129 14.08 -2.99 2.83
N SER A 130 15.35 -3.16 3.17
CA SER A 130 15.75 -3.48 4.55
C SER A 130 15.41 -2.38 5.56
N VAL A 131 15.55 -1.11 5.15
CA VAL A 131 15.21 0.05 5.99
C VAL A 131 13.69 0.14 6.16
N GLU A 132 12.92 -0.06 5.11
CA GLU A 132 11.47 -0.08 5.17
C GLU A 132 10.94 -1.19 6.08
N TRP A 133 11.54 -2.36 5.98
CA TRP A 133 11.19 -3.48 6.86
C TRP A 133 11.55 -3.18 8.32
N ALA A 134 12.73 -2.62 8.61
CA ALA A 134 13.13 -2.22 9.96
C ALA A 134 12.20 -1.15 10.56
N ILE A 135 11.80 -0.16 9.76
CA ILE A 135 10.83 0.87 10.17
C ILE A 135 9.49 0.22 10.52
N SER A 136 9.02 -0.75 9.69
CA SER A 136 7.78 -1.47 9.97
C SER A 136 7.84 -2.24 11.28
N CYS A 137 8.94 -2.95 11.51
CA CYS A 137 9.15 -3.68 12.77
C CYS A 137 9.12 -2.74 13.98
N ALA A 138 9.78 -1.59 13.88
CA ALA A 138 9.77 -0.58 14.93
C ALA A 138 8.36 -0.02 15.17
N ILE A 139 7.63 0.31 14.11
CA ILE A 139 6.25 0.81 14.19
C ILE A 139 5.32 -0.23 14.81
N ILE A 140 5.42 -1.50 14.40
CA ILE A 140 4.61 -2.60 14.96
C ILE A 140 4.89 -2.76 16.46
N ALA A 141 6.16 -2.73 16.86
CA ALA A 141 6.54 -2.85 18.27
C ALA A 141 5.99 -1.68 19.09
N VAL A 142 6.19 -0.44 18.63
CA VAL A 142 5.69 0.76 19.30
C VAL A 142 4.15 0.76 19.36
N TYR A 143 3.49 0.41 18.28
CA TYR A 143 2.02 0.31 18.23
C TYR A 143 1.50 -0.66 19.30
N LEU A 144 2.03 -1.89 19.35
CA LEU A 144 1.59 -2.90 20.30
C LEU A 144 1.86 -2.50 21.76
N LEU A 145 3.02 -1.90 22.04
CA LEU A 145 3.34 -1.40 23.37
C LEU A 145 2.37 -0.29 23.80
N LEU A 146 2.10 0.67 22.93
CA LEU A 146 1.18 1.77 23.24
C LEU A 146 -0.27 1.28 23.34
N ALA A 147 -0.71 0.40 22.47
CA ALA A 147 -2.04 -0.21 22.53
C ALA A 147 -2.23 -0.99 23.82
N GLY A 148 -1.25 -1.81 24.19
CA GLY A 148 -1.27 -2.55 25.46
C GLY A 148 -1.28 -1.63 26.68
N LEU A 149 -0.53 -0.53 26.64
CA LEU A 149 -0.51 0.46 27.72
C LEU A 149 -1.85 1.19 27.85
N ILE A 150 -2.47 1.56 26.75
CA ILE A 150 -3.80 2.22 26.74
C ILE A 150 -4.87 1.26 27.25
N ALA A 151 -4.84 0.00 26.84
CA ALA A 151 -5.85 -0.99 27.21
C ALA A 151 -5.76 -1.43 28.67
N ASN A 152 -4.56 -1.61 29.22
CA ASN A 152 -4.35 -2.21 30.54
C ASN A 152 -3.84 -1.21 31.59
N GLY A 153 -3.30 -0.06 31.16
CA GLY A 153 -2.67 0.91 32.05
C GLY A 153 -1.40 0.37 32.71
N PHE A 154 -0.88 1.13 33.68
CA PHE A 154 0.30 0.73 34.46
C PHE A 154 -0.04 -0.19 35.65
N ALA A 155 -1.33 -0.34 35.98
CA ALA A 155 -1.76 -1.03 37.18
C ALA A 155 -1.72 -2.57 37.10
N ARG A 156 -1.66 -3.13 35.90
CA ARG A 156 -1.65 -4.59 35.66
C ARG A 156 -0.47 -4.96 34.75
N PRO A 157 0.71 -5.27 35.36
CA PRO A 157 1.90 -5.57 34.53
C PRO A 157 1.86 -6.93 33.82
N ASP A 158 0.87 -7.79 34.10
CA ASP A 158 0.80 -9.15 33.56
C ASP A 158 0.72 -9.19 32.03
N TRP A 159 0.15 -8.18 31.40
CA TRP A 159 0.11 -8.08 29.94
C TRP A 159 1.50 -7.93 29.30
N LEU A 160 2.49 -7.39 30.04
CA LEU A 160 3.87 -7.27 29.55
C LEU A 160 4.51 -8.63 29.28
N ALA A 161 4.09 -9.69 29.97
CA ALA A 161 4.63 -11.04 29.75
C ALA A 161 4.22 -11.62 28.37
N ALA A 162 3.02 -11.28 27.87
CA ALA A 162 2.55 -11.72 26.57
C ALA A 162 3.03 -10.85 25.39
N MET A 163 3.44 -9.61 25.68
CA MET A 163 3.85 -8.61 24.68
C MET A 163 5.00 -9.05 23.77
N PRO A 164 6.11 -9.60 24.26
CA PRO A 164 7.22 -10.01 23.40
C PRO A 164 6.78 -11.05 22.37
N LEU A 165 5.97 -12.00 22.77
CA LEU A 165 5.43 -13.03 21.88
C LEU A 165 4.54 -12.43 20.80
N GLN A 166 3.65 -11.51 21.18
CA GLN A 166 2.76 -10.82 20.23
C GLN A 166 3.54 -9.97 19.24
N ILE A 167 4.58 -9.25 19.68
CA ILE A 167 5.45 -8.44 18.81
C ILE A 167 6.18 -9.35 17.83
N VAL A 168 6.83 -10.41 18.30
CA VAL A 168 7.55 -11.36 17.44
C VAL A 168 6.62 -11.99 16.41
N LEU A 169 5.43 -12.44 16.85
CA LEU A 169 4.44 -13.04 15.96
C LEU A 169 3.96 -12.04 14.89
N SER A 170 3.70 -10.78 15.29
CA SER A 170 3.26 -9.74 14.36
C SER A 170 4.34 -9.39 13.32
N ILE A 171 5.62 -9.32 13.74
CA ILE A 171 6.75 -9.12 12.84
C ILE A 171 6.93 -10.30 11.89
N LEU A 172 6.72 -11.53 12.37
CA LEU A 172 6.81 -12.73 11.53
C LEU A 172 5.68 -12.83 10.51
N VAL A 173 4.47 -12.41 10.88
CA VAL A 173 3.29 -12.40 10.01
C VAL A 173 3.35 -11.25 9.00
N TYR A 174 4.03 -10.15 9.32
CA TYR A 174 4.08 -8.97 8.48
C TYR A 174 4.55 -9.23 7.03
N PRO A 175 5.61 -10.02 6.74
CA PRO A 175 5.98 -10.33 5.36
C PRO A 175 4.91 -11.12 4.58
N LEU A 176 4.12 -11.97 5.28
CA LEU A 176 2.98 -12.65 4.66
C LEU A 176 1.89 -11.67 4.28
N VAL A 177 1.57 -10.75 5.19
CA VAL A 177 0.62 -9.66 4.93
C VAL A 177 1.11 -8.78 3.77
N GLY A 178 2.38 -8.43 3.74
CA GLY A 178 2.97 -7.68 2.63
C GLY A 178 2.83 -8.38 1.27
N ARG A 179 3.04 -9.71 1.22
CA ARG A 179 2.80 -10.51 0.02
C ARG A 179 1.33 -10.55 -0.38
N LEU A 180 0.44 -10.66 0.60
CA LEU A 180 -1.00 -10.63 0.36
C LEU A 180 -1.43 -9.27 -0.20
N VAL A 181 -0.95 -8.17 0.37
CA VAL A 181 -1.21 -6.81 -0.12
C VAL A 181 -0.68 -6.65 -1.55
N ALA A 182 0.53 -7.09 -1.85
CA ALA A 182 1.10 -7.04 -3.20
C ALA A 182 0.27 -7.86 -4.20
N TRP A 183 -0.23 -9.03 -3.80
CA TRP A 183 -1.12 -9.84 -4.63
C TRP A 183 -2.48 -9.15 -4.86
N LEU A 184 -3.05 -8.55 -3.83
CA LEU A 184 -4.28 -7.76 -3.92
C LEU A 184 -4.10 -6.54 -4.83
N ASP A 185 -2.93 -5.89 -4.79
CA ASP A 185 -2.61 -4.78 -5.68
C ASP A 185 -2.59 -5.21 -7.16
N LEU A 186 -2.01 -6.38 -7.45
CA LEU A 186 -2.07 -6.95 -8.80
C LEU A 186 -3.51 -7.23 -9.24
N LEU A 187 -4.39 -7.68 -8.35
CA LEU A 187 -5.81 -7.87 -8.64
C LEU A 187 -6.52 -6.55 -8.89
N ARG A 188 -6.25 -5.53 -8.06
CA ARG A 188 -6.77 -4.17 -8.20
C ARG A 188 -6.45 -3.55 -9.56
N LEU A 189 -5.26 -3.79 -10.08
CA LEU A 189 -4.76 -3.26 -11.34
C LEU A 189 -5.22 -4.09 -12.56
N LYS A 190 -5.88 -5.25 -12.37
CA LYS A 190 -6.47 -5.99 -13.48
C LYS A 190 -7.52 -5.16 -14.19
N ARG A 191 -7.41 -5.06 -15.50
CA ARG A 191 -8.28 -4.28 -16.37
C ARG A 191 -9.57 -5.05 -16.64
N PHE A 192 -10.63 -4.76 -15.89
CA PHE A 192 -11.93 -5.42 -16.03
C PHE A 192 -12.89 -4.69 -16.97
N ARG A 193 -12.63 -3.42 -17.31
CA ARG A 193 -13.55 -2.60 -18.09
C ARG A 193 -13.07 -2.43 -19.53
N VAL A 194 -13.94 -2.81 -20.48
CA VAL A 194 -13.81 -2.42 -21.89
C VAL A 194 -14.50 -1.05 -22.02
N ILE A 195 -13.77 -0.05 -22.45
CA ILE A 195 -14.34 1.27 -22.75
C ILE A 195 -14.75 1.23 -24.22
N ASN A 196 -16.05 1.29 -24.49
CA ASN A 196 -16.62 1.48 -25.82
C ASN A 196 -16.50 2.94 -26.25
#